data_56e2983c7b90b4032ed3e49ea1bc3884
#
_entry.id   56e2983c7b90b4032ed3e49ea1bc3884
#
_cell.length_a   1.000
_cell.length_b   1.000
_cell.length_c   1.000
_cell.angle_alpha   90.00
_cell.angle_beta   90.00
_cell.angle_gamma   90.00
#
_symmetry.space_group_name_H-M   'P 1'
#
loop_
_entity.id
_entity.type
_entity.pdbx_description
1 polymer ?
#
loop_
_entity_poly.entity_id
_entity_poly.type
_entity_poly.pdbx_seq_one_letter_code
_entity_poly.pdbx_strand_id
1 'polypeptide(L)'
;MKNNSIVADIVANQRKLERKRWFVILSFLAIGVVSLILDVMTGPAMLSVSEVVNALFGIGEVDKMTDNIVYNLRLPMALMALVVGATLAVGGAEIQTLLNNPMASPYTLGLAAAAGFGASIVIAFGSFGLPVQVAVPIGAFVMTMLASGILFLFASKRRFSSEMLVLVGIALLFIFQSLLSLVQFISAPEVSQQILFWLFGSLNKATWQSLIIIIVVTTICVALLSKELWKLTALRLGEDRAASLGINLQVLRIKVLVLVAMMTATAISFVGVIGFIGLVAPHVARMLLGEDQRFFLPGAMLVGAAFLSLSSVLSKVIIPGALFPVGIVTSFIGVPFFFWIILNNKRGQ
;
A
#
# COMPACT_ATOMS: atom_id res chain seq x y z
N MET A 1 -41.82 28.00 9.68
CA MET A 1 -40.67 28.77 9.17
C MET A 1 -39.33 28.38 9.82
N LYS A 2 -39.25 28.16 11.15
CA LYS A 2 -37.98 27.78 11.85
C LYS A 2 -37.37 26.45 11.41
N ASN A 3 -38.14 25.44 11.04
CA ASN A 3 -37.62 24.14 10.55
C ASN A 3 -36.97 24.23 9.17
N ASN A 4 -37.43 25.12 8.28
CA ASN A 4 -36.85 25.27 6.95
C ASN A 4 -35.47 25.96 6.99
N SER A 5 -35.24 26.89 7.94
CA SER A 5 -33.94 27.51 8.12
C SER A 5 -32.92 26.54 8.67
N ILE A 6 -33.30 25.69 9.65
CA ILE A 6 -32.41 24.66 10.21
C ILE A 6 -31.99 23.63 9.13
N VAL A 7 -32.92 23.17 8.30
CA VAL A 7 -32.61 22.27 7.19
C VAL A 7 -31.69 22.92 6.17
N ALA A 8 -31.93 24.18 5.82
CA ALA A 8 -31.08 24.93 4.91
C ALA A 8 -29.65 25.10 5.44
N ASP A 9 -29.49 25.39 6.73
CA ASP A 9 -28.18 25.52 7.39
C ASP A 9 -27.43 24.17 7.44
N ILE A 10 -28.11 23.05 7.72
CA ILE A 10 -27.54 21.71 7.69
C ILE A 10 -27.05 21.37 6.28
N VAL A 11 -27.85 21.62 5.25
CA VAL A 11 -27.47 21.37 3.86
C VAL A 11 -26.31 22.27 3.42
N ALA A 12 -26.29 23.53 3.82
CA ALA A 12 -25.20 24.44 3.51
C ALA A 12 -23.89 23.99 4.17
N ASN A 13 -23.94 23.56 5.44
CA ASN A 13 -22.77 22.99 6.15
C ASN A 13 -22.25 21.71 5.50
N GLN A 14 -23.14 20.81 5.11
CA GLN A 14 -22.78 19.58 4.39
C GLN A 14 -22.04 19.91 3.08
N ARG A 15 -22.58 20.81 2.26
CA ARG A 15 -21.94 21.23 1.01
C ARG A 15 -20.56 21.88 1.23
N LYS A 16 -20.41 22.66 2.32
CA LYS A 16 -19.10 23.24 2.68
C LYS A 16 -18.09 22.17 3.06
N LEU A 17 -18.48 21.16 3.82
CA LEU A 17 -17.64 20.01 4.17
C LEU A 17 -17.25 19.20 2.93
N GLU A 18 -18.18 18.93 2.03
CA GLU A 18 -17.91 18.20 0.78
C GLU A 18 -16.92 18.97 -0.10
N ARG A 19 -17.09 20.30 -0.25
CA ARG A 19 -16.14 21.14 -1.01
C ARG A 19 -14.73 21.09 -0.41
N LYS A 20 -14.61 21.13 0.94
CA LYS A 20 -13.32 20.98 1.63
C LYS A 20 -12.69 19.63 1.35
N ARG A 21 -13.48 18.54 1.39
CA ARG A 21 -13.01 17.19 1.09
C ARG A 21 -12.50 17.05 -0.35
N TRP A 22 -13.25 17.57 -1.31
CA TRP A 22 -12.81 17.61 -2.72
C TRP A 22 -11.53 18.41 -2.92
N PHE A 23 -11.40 19.55 -2.24
CA PHE A 23 -10.18 20.35 -2.30
C PHE A 23 -8.97 19.56 -1.79
N VAL A 24 -9.10 18.82 -0.68
CA VAL A 24 -8.04 17.96 -0.14
C VAL A 24 -7.68 16.84 -1.13
N ILE A 25 -8.67 16.17 -1.72
CA ILE A 25 -8.46 15.12 -2.73
C ILE A 25 -7.70 15.67 -3.95
N LEU A 26 -8.13 16.81 -4.48
CA LEU A 26 -7.46 17.46 -5.62
C LEU A 26 -6.04 17.92 -5.27
N SER A 27 -5.81 18.37 -4.03
CA SER A 27 -4.46 18.74 -3.56
C SER A 27 -3.53 17.51 -3.54
N PHE A 28 -3.98 16.37 -3.03
CA PHE A 28 -3.16 15.14 -3.06
C PHE A 28 -2.97 14.59 -4.47
N LEU A 29 -3.94 14.74 -5.35
CA LEU A 29 -3.77 14.43 -6.77
C LEU A 29 -2.67 15.30 -7.39
N ALA A 30 -2.70 16.61 -7.14
CA ALA A 30 -1.67 17.54 -7.62
C ALA A 30 -0.29 17.19 -7.06
N ILE A 31 -0.19 16.89 -5.74
CA ILE A 31 1.06 16.42 -5.11
C ILE A 31 1.53 15.13 -5.79
N GLY A 32 0.64 14.18 -6.07
CA GLY A 32 0.96 12.94 -6.77
C GLY A 32 1.52 13.18 -8.18
N VAL A 33 0.93 14.11 -8.94
CA VAL A 33 1.43 14.49 -10.28
C VAL A 33 2.79 15.17 -10.18
N VAL A 34 2.97 16.11 -9.26
CA VAL A 34 4.25 16.79 -9.05
C VAL A 34 5.32 15.79 -8.62
N SER A 35 5.00 14.88 -7.69
CA SER A 35 5.94 13.84 -7.23
C SER A 35 6.32 12.88 -8.35
N LEU A 36 5.38 12.52 -9.24
CA LEU A 36 5.66 11.70 -10.43
C LEU A 36 6.67 12.39 -11.36
N ILE A 37 6.46 13.67 -11.64
CA ILE A 37 7.39 14.46 -12.48
C ILE A 37 8.78 14.47 -11.83
N LEU A 38 8.87 14.78 -10.55
CA LEU A 38 10.12 14.77 -9.80
C LEU A 38 10.78 13.40 -9.81
N ASP A 39 10.00 12.32 -9.66
CA ASP A 39 10.50 10.96 -9.61
C ASP A 39 11.09 10.51 -10.96
N VAL A 40 10.48 10.90 -12.08
CA VAL A 40 11.02 10.65 -13.42
C VAL A 40 12.26 11.51 -13.70
N MET A 41 12.29 12.76 -13.22
CA MET A 41 13.45 13.65 -13.38
C MET A 41 14.66 13.20 -12.56
N THR A 42 14.45 12.52 -11.42
CA THR A 42 15.54 12.06 -10.55
C THR A 42 15.97 10.62 -10.86
N GLY A 43 17.25 10.34 -10.76
CA GLY A 43 17.77 8.97 -10.92
C GLY A 43 19.30 8.93 -10.95
N PRO A 44 19.90 7.74 -10.73
CA PRO A 44 21.35 7.58 -10.58
C PRO A 44 22.15 7.92 -11.85
N ALA A 45 21.52 7.87 -13.02
CA ALA A 45 22.17 8.21 -14.30
C ALA A 45 22.43 9.71 -14.51
N MET A 46 22.04 10.56 -13.53
CA MET A 46 22.28 12.02 -13.53
C MET A 46 21.99 12.74 -14.86
N LEU A 47 20.93 12.29 -15.58
CA LEU A 47 20.47 12.98 -16.79
C LEU A 47 19.97 14.39 -16.45
N SER A 48 20.27 15.34 -17.31
CA SER A 48 19.76 16.71 -17.19
C SER A 48 18.23 16.74 -17.42
N VAL A 49 17.57 17.77 -16.86
CA VAL A 49 16.10 17.96 -17.04
C VAL A 49 15.75 18.03 -18.53
N SER A 50 16.59 18.70 -19.33
CA SER A 50 16.37 18.82 -20.78
C SER A 50 16.45 17.47 -21.50
N GLU A 51 17.40 16.61 -21.15
CA GLU A 51 17.50 15.26 -21.73
C GLU A 51 16.27 14.41 -21.41
N VAL A 52 15.78 14.45 -20.15
CA VAL A 52 14.58 13.72 -19.76
C VAL A 52 13.33 14.25 -20.46
N VAL A 53 13.17 15.58 -20.56
CA VAL A 53 12.05 16.20 -21.28
C VAL A 53 12.11 15.87 -22.78
N ASN A 54 13.27 15.98 -23.38
CA ASN A 54 13.45 15.66 -24.80
C ASN A 54 13.11 14.18 -25.08
N ALA A 55 13.56 13.26 -24.22
CA ALA A 55 13.19 11.85 -24.32
C ALA A 55 11.69 11.64 -24.19
N LEU A 56 11.03 12.23 -23.16
CA LEU A 56 9.60 12.03 -22.91
C LEU A 56 8.71 12.56 -24.04
N PHE A 57 9.10 13.64 -24.70
CA PHE A 57 8.29 14.30 -25.73
C PHE A 57 8.81 14.07 -27.15
N GLY A 58 9.93 13.34 -27.33
CA GLY A 58 10.53 13.09 -28.64
C GLY A 58 11.06 14.38 -29.31
N ILE A 59 11.58 15.34 -28.53
CA ILE A 59 12.04 16.63 -29.01
C ILE A 59 13.53 16.54 -29.32
N GLY A 60 13.91 16.76 -30.59
CA GLY A 60 15.30 16.74 -31.03
C GLY A 60 15.90 15.31 -31.15
N GLU A 61 17.22 15.25 -31.32
CA GLU A 61 17.94 13.98 -31.34
C GLU A 61 18.19 13.51 -29.91
N VAL A 62 17.55 12.43 -29.50
CA VAL A 62 17.72 11.79 -28.20
C VAL A 62 18.61 10.57 -28.39
N ASP A 63 19.66 10.44 -27.57
CA ASP A 63 20.48 9.24 -27.55
C ASP A 63 19.65 8.02 -27.13
N LYS A 64 19.81 6.91 -27.84
CA LYS A 64 19.09 5.65 -27.55
C LYS A 64 19.25 5.15 -26.11
N MET A 65 20.40 5.44 -25.49
CA MET A 65 20.64 5.08 -24.10
C MET A 65 19.77 5.91 -23.17
N THR A 66 19.68 7.22 -23.39
CA THR A 66 18.82 8.14 -22.62
C THR A 66 17.36 7.76 -22.77
N ASP A 67 16.91 7.49 -23.99
CA ASP A 67 15.54 7.03 -24.25
C ASP A 67 15.22 5.74 -23.49
N ASN A 68 16.11 4.76 -23.54
CA ASN A 68 15.95 3.49 -22.82
C ASN A 68 15.90 3.69 -21.29
N ILE A 69 16.75 4.57 -20.73
CA ILE A 69 16.75 4.89 -19.29
C ILE A 69 15.42 5.53 -18.89
N VAL A 70 14.91 6.47 -19.68
CA VAL A 70 13.68 7.19 -19.34
C VAL A 70 12.45 6.27 -19.46
N TYR A 71 12.29 5.59 -20.60
CA TYR A 71 11.08 4.80 -20.87
C TYR A 71 11.08 3.41 -20.20
N ASN A 72 12.20 2.74 -20.10
CA ASN A 72 12.24 1.36 -19.61
C ASN A 72 12.69 1.23 -18.15
N LEU A 73 13.28 2.27 -17.56
CA LEU A 73 13.68 2.24 -16.15
C LEU A 73 12.94 3.29 -15.30
N ARG A 74 13.07 4.60 -15.63
CA ARG A 74 12.54 5.67 -14.78
C ARG A 74 11.02 5.73 -14.76
N LEU A 75 10.39 5.68 -15.92
CA LEU A 75 8.93 5.83 -16.04
C LEU A 75 8.18 4.66 -15.38
N PRO A 76 8.52 3.37 -15.63
CA PRO A 76 7.90 2.26 -14.91
C PRO A 76 8.13 2.33 -13.41
N MET A 77 9.33 2.73 -12.95
CA MET A 77 9.65 2.87 -11.52
C MET A 77 8.80 3.95 -10.85
N ALA A 78 8.68 5.13 -11.45
CA ALA A 78 7.90 6.25 -10.92
C ALA A 78 6.40 5.95 -10.89
N LEU A 79 5.87 5.35 -11.95
CA LEU A 79 4.47 4.89 -11.99
C LEU A 79 4.21 3.76 -10.98
N MET A 80 5.17 2.84 -10.82
CA MET A 80 5.10 1.76 -9.82
C MET A 80 5.01 2.34 -8.41
N ALA A 81 5.76 3.40 -8.08
CA ALA A 81 5.69 4.07 -6.80
C ALA A 81 4.26 4.59 -6.51
N LEU A 82 3.63 5.26 -7.47
CA LEU A 82 2.26 5.74 -7.31
C LEU A 82 1.26 4.60 -7.11
N VAL A 83 1.32 3.58 -7.97
CA VAL A 83 0.35 2.48 -7.97
C VAL A 83 0.49 1.61 -6.73
N VAL A 84 1.72 1.23 -6.35
CA VAL A 84 1.97 0.44 -5.14
C VAL A 84 1.60 1.23 -3.88
N GLY A 85 1.96 2.52 -3.82
CA GLY A 85 1.58 3.39 -2.72
C GLY A 85 0.05 3.46 -2.53
N ALA A 86 -0.68 3.64 -3.63
CA ALA A 86 -2.14 3.61 -3.66
C ALA A 86 -2.70 2.26 -3.18
N THR A 87 -2.16 1.16 -3.71
CA THR A 87 -2.59 -0.22 -3.41
C THR A 87 -2.44 -0.55 -1.92
N LEU A 88 -1.25 -0.28 -1.36
CA LEU A 88 -0.97 -0.55 0.06
C LEU A 88 -1.78 0.34 0.99
N ALA A 89 -2.02 1.59 0.61
CA ALA A 89 -2.85 2.51 1.38
C ALA A 89 -4.31 2.09 1.41
N VAL A 90 -4.88 1.67 0.28
CA VAL A 90 -6.24 1.10 0.21
C VAL A 90 -6.33 -0.15 1.07
N GLY A 91 -5.36 -1.08 0.94
CA GLY A 91 -5.31 -2.28 1.78
C GLY A 91 -5.28 -1.96 3.27
N GLY A 92 -4.48 -0.96 3.67
CA GLY A 92 -4.44 -0.47 5.05
C GLY A 92 -5.74 0.18 5.50
N ALA A 93 -6.35 1.04 4.67
CA ALA A 93 -7.60 1.73 4.97
C ALA A 93 -8.74 0.75 5.25
N GLU A 94 -8.85 -0.28 4.43
CA GLU A 94 -9.92 -1.27 4.56
C GLU A 94 -9.71 -2.21 5.74
N ILE A 95 -8.48 -2.63 6.03
CA ILE A 95 -8.18 -3.42 7.24
C ILE A 95 -8.46 -2.60 8.49
N GLN A 96 -8.06 -1.31 8.55
CA GLN A 96 -8.36 -0.43 9.67
C GLN A 96 -9.87 -0.24 9.88
N THR A 97 -10.62 -0.12 8.79
CA THR A 97 -12.08 -0.01 8.83
C THR A 97 -12.72 -1.31 9.30
N LEU A 98 -12.28 -2.43 8.73
CA LEU A 98 -12.82 -3.76 9.03
C LEU A 98 -12.60 -4.17 10.50
N LEU A 99 -11.42 -3.88 11.05
CA LEU A 99 -11.06 -4.24 12.42
C LEU A 99 -11.40 -3.14 13.43
N ASN A 100 -11.95 -2.02 12.96
CA ASN A 100 -12.17 -0.82 13.77
C ASN A 100 -10.93 -0.42 14.60
N ASN A 101 -9.75 -0.62 14.02
CA ASN A 101 -8.46 -0.40 14.67
C ASN A 101 -7.55 0.42 13.75
N PRO A 102 -7.20 1.67 14.11
CA PRO A 102 -6.36 2.53 13.28
C PRO A 102 -4.92 2.06 13.16
N MET A 103 -4.49 1.11 13.99
CA MET A 103 -3.14 0.52 13.98
C MET A 103 -3.07 -0.77 13.17
N ALA A 104 -4.18 -1.25 12.64
CA ALA A 104 -4.20 -2.45 11.82
C ALA A 104 -3.70 -2.16 10.39
N SER A 105 -2.99 -3.11 9.83
CA SER A 105 -2.52 -3.07 8.44
C SER A 105 -2.29 -4.49 7.93
N PRO A 106 -2.19 -4.69 6.62
CA PRO A 106 -1.78 -5.99 6.06
C PRO A 106 -0.44 -6.49 6.61
N TYR A 107 0.46 -5.57 6.95
CA TYR A 107 1.75 -5.88 7.57
C TYR A 107 1.57 -6.51 8.96
N THR A 108 0.76 -5.90 9.82
CA THR A 108 0.51 -6.38 11.19
C THR A 108 -0.28 -7.69 11.23
N LEU A 109 -0.94 -8.05 10.14
CA LEU A 109 -1.60 -9.35 9.96
C LEU A 109 -0.67 -10.45 9.42
N GLY A 110 0.64 -10.20 9.35
CA GLY A 110 1.65 -11.19 8.96
C GLY A 110 1.77 -11.43 7.44
N LEU A 111 1.02 -10.73 6.61
CA LEU A 111 1.04 -10.94 5.15
C LEU A 111 2.41 -10.60 4.54
N ALA A 112 3.07 -9.56 5.03
CA ALA A 112 4.41 -9.18 4.58
C ALA A 112 5.49 -10.20 5.00
N ALA A 113 5.39 -10.76 6.21
CA ALA A 113 6.29 -11.81 6.67
C ALA A 113 6.12 -13.09 5.84
N ALA A 114 4.88 -13.46 5.52
CA ALA A 114 4.58 -14.57 4.64
C ALA A 114 5.17 -14.38 3.23
N ALA A 115 5.05 -13.16 2.67
CA ALA A 115 5.68 -12.80 1.39
C ALA A 115 7.21 -12.96 1.45
N GLY A 116 7.83 -12.46 2.53
CA GLY A 116 9.26 -12.58 2.77
C GLY A 116 9.73 -14.04 2.84
N PHE A 117 9.00 -14.87 3.56
CA PHE A 117 9.26 -16.31 3.61
C PHE A 117 9.12 -16.95 2.23
N GLY A 118 8.05 -16.65 1.48
CA GLY A 118 7.84 -17.20 0.13
C GLY A 118 8.95 -16.79 -0.85
N ALA A 119 9.38 -15.55 -0.82
CA ALA A 119 10.52 -15.07 -1.61
C ALA A 119 11.82 -15.77 -1.21
N SER A 120 12.07 -15.91 0.11
CA SER A 120 13.28 -16.53 0.63
C SER A 120 13.44 -17.99 0.22
N ILE A 121 12.35 -18.76 0.15
CA ILE A 121 12.38 -20.15 -0.35
C ILE A 121 12.93 -20.19 -1.79
N VAL A 122 12.39 -19.33 -2.66
CA VAL A 122 12.82 -19.31 -4.07
C VAL A 122 14.25 -18.81 -4.22
N ILE A 123 14.66 -17.80 -3.44
CA ILE A 123 16.02 -17.27 -3.49
C ILE A 123 17.02 -18.29 -2.96
N ALA A 124 16.69 -19.03 -1.90
CA ALA A 124 17.60 -19.97 -1.24
C ALA A 124 17.68 -21.34 -1.94
N PHE A 125 16.55 -21.87 -2.39
CA PHE A 125 16.48 -23.24 -2.91
C PHE A 125 16.33 -23.34 -4.43
N GLY A 126 16.25 -22.17 -5.10
CA GLY A 126 16.19 -22.08 -6.56
C GLY A 126 14.81 -21.81 -7.12
N SER A 127 14.78 -21.47 -8.38
CA SER A 127 13.59 -20.98 -9.09
C SER A 127 12.67 -22.08 -9.67
N PHE A 128 12.95 -23.33 -9.38
CA PHE A 128 12.13 -24.50 -9.83
C PHE A 128 11.87 -24.54 -11.34
N GLY A 129 12.88 -24.15 -12.13
CA GLY A 129 12.79 -24.12 -13.60
C GLY A 129 12.15 -22.88 -14.22
N LEU A 130 11.70 -21.92 -13.40
CA LEU A 130 11.18 -20.64 -13.88
C LEU A 130 12.29 -19.55 -13.89
N PRO A 131 12.17 -18.51 -14.71
CA PRO A 131 13.03 -17.33 -14.56
C PRO A 131 12.89 -16.73 -13.15
N VAL A 132 14.00 -16.34 -12.52
CA VAL A 132 14.02 -15.83 -11.13
C VAL A 132 13.09 -14.61 -10.97
N GLN A 133 12.99 -13.75 -12.00
CA GLN A 133 12.11 -12.58 -12.01
C GLN A 133 10.61 -12.94 -11.92
N VAL A 134 10.25 -14.17 -12.25
CA VAL A 134 8.87 -14.70 -12.16
C VAL A 134 8.70 -15.57 -10.93
N ALA A 135 9.68 -16.40 -10.62
CA ALA A 135 9.61 -17.37 -9.52
C ALA A 135 9.52 -16.68 -8.14
N VAL A 136 10.33 -15.63 -7.90
CA VAL A 136 10.33 -14.90 -6.62
C VAL A 136 9.00 -14.22 -6.34
N PRO A 137 8.40 -13.45 -7.28
CA PRO A 137 7.05 -12.92 -7.11
C PRO A 137 5.99 -14.01 -6.88
N ILE A 138 6.05 -15.13 -7.60
CA ILE A 138 5.10 -16.24 -7.39
C ILE A 138 5.24 -16.80 -5.98
N GLY A 139 6.47 -17.07 -5.51
CA GLY A 139 6.70 -17.58 -4.16
C GLY A 139 6.16 -16.66 -3.08
N ALA A 140 6.45 -15.35 -3.21
CA ALA A 140 5.93 -14.33 -2.29
C ALA A 140 4.39 -14.27 -2.34
N PHE A 141 3.79 -14.24 -3.52
CA PHE A 141 2.35 -14.20 -3.71
C PHE A 141 1.65 -15.43 -3.10
N VAL A 142 2.13 -16.64 -3.40
CA VAL A 142 1.54 -17.89 -2.93
C VAL A 142 1.55 -17.96 -1.40
N MET A 143 2.68 -17.63 -0.76
CA MET A 143 2.76 -17.66 0.71
C MET A 143 1.91 -16.56 1.36
N THR A 144 1.79 -15.39 0.75
CA THR A 144 0.88 -14.34 1.22
C THR A 144 -0.58 -14.80 1.11
N MET A 145 -0.97 -15.44 0.01
CA MET A 145 -2.32 -15.97 -0.17
C MET A 145 -2.61 -17.13 0.80
N LEU A 146 -1.61 -17.97 1.11
CA LEU A 146 -1.73 -19.01 2.11
C LEU A 146 -1.97 -18.42 3.51
N ALA A 147 -1.19 -17.42 3.90
CA ALA A 147 -1.40 -16.69 5.17
C ALA A 147 -2.78 -16.05 5.24
N SER A 148 -3.21 -15.42 4.15
CA SER A 148 -4.56 -14.86 4.03
C SER A 148 -5.66 -15.92 4.13
N GLY A 149 -5.44 -17.09 3.52
CA GLY A 149 -6.34 -18.23 3.63
C GLY A 149 -6.51 -18.72 5.06
N ILE A 150 -5.44 -18.74 5.86
CA ILE A 150 -5.51 -19.03 7.30
C ILE A 150 -6.32 -17.99 8.03
N LEU A 151 -6.06 -16.68 7.81
CA LEU A 151 -6.86 -15.59 8.37
C LEU A 151 -8.35 -15.74 8.01
N PHE A 152 -8.63 -16.09 6.75
CA PHE A 152 -9.97 -16.32 6.26
C PHE A 152 -10.67 -17.48 6.99
N LEU A 153 -9.99 -18.62 7.17
CA LEU A 153 -10.53 -19.78 7.90
C LEU A 153 -10.94 -19.41 9.34
N PHE A 154 -10.17 -18.56 9.99
CA PHE A 154 -10.53 -18.04 11.30
C PHE A 154 -11.68 -17.03 11.24
N ALA A 155 -11.64 -16.07 10.30
CA ALA A 155 -12.67 -15.06 10.12
C ALA A 155 -14.06 -15.65 9.77
N SER A 156 -14.10 -16.86 9.19
CA SER A 156 -15.34 -17.54 8.82
C SER A 156 -16.06 -18.19 10.00
N LYS A 157 -15.44 -18.30 11.18
CA LYS A 157 -16.09 -18.88 12.37
C LYS A 157 -17.10 -17.92 13.00
N ARG A 158 -18.29 -18.41 13.38
CA ARG A 158 -19.45 -17.62 13.84
C ARG A 158 -19.20 -16.72 15.06
N ARG A 159 -18.18 -16.96 15.88
CA ARG A 159 -17.87 -16.18 17.10
C ARG A 159 -16.54 -15.45 17.01
N PHE A 160 -16.09 -15.14 15.82
CA PHE A 160 -14.76 -14.58 15.62
C PHE A 160 -14.81 -13.05 15.67
N SER A 161 -14.14 -12.45 16.66
CA SER A 161 -14.06 -11.00 16.83
C SER A 161 -12.90 -10.39 16.03
N SER A 162 -12.94 -9.08 15.80
CA SER A 162 -11.84 -8.32 15.19
C SER A 162 -10.53 -8.45 15.98
N GLU A 163 -10.60 -8.56 17.30
CA GLU A 163 -9.43 -8.75 18.18
C GLU A 163 -8.76 -10.11 17.94
N MET A 164 -9.54 -11.17 17.76
CA MET A 164 -9.00 -12.49 17.42
C MET A 164 -8.31 -12.50 16.07
N LEU A 165 -8.80 -11.75 15.07
CA LEU A 165 -8.10 -11.60 13.78
C LEU A 165 -6.71 -10.99 13.95
N VAL A 166 -6.60 -9.97 14.81
CA VAL A 166 -5.31 -9.35 15.12
C VAL A 166 -4.37 -10.36 15.80
N LEU A 167 -4.87 -11.13 16.77
CA LEU A 167 -4.06 -12.15 17.47
C LEU A 167 -3.57 -13.25 16.51
N VAL A 168 -4.44 -13.74 15.62
CA VAL A 168 -4.04 -14.72 14.59
C VAL A 168 -3.02 -14.10 13.63
N GLY A 169 -3.22 -12.84 13.24
CA GLY A 169 -2.27 -12.10 12.41
C GLY A 169 -0.89 -12.00 13.06
N ILE A 170 -0.82 -11.67 14.34
CA ILE A 170 0.43 -11.63 15.12
C ILE A 170 1.07 -13.01 15.19
N ALA A 171 0.29 -14.08 15.41
CA ALA A 171 0.81 -15.44 15.41
C ALA A 171 1.41 -15.81 14.04
N LEU A 172 0.72 -15.48 12.94
CA LEU A 172 1.22 -15.68 11.57
C LEU A 172 2.50 -14.87 11.30
N LEU A 173 2.56 -13.62 11.77
CA LEU A 173 3.74 -12.79 11.66
C LEU A 173 4.96 -13.51 12.29
N PHE A 174 4.84 -13.99 13.52
CA PHE A 174 5.94 -14.66 14.21
C PHE A 174 6.32 -16.00 13.57
N ILE A 175 5.33 -16.82 13.14
CA ILE A 175 5.61 -18.08 12.47
C ILE A 175 6.39 -17.84 11.17
N PHE A 176 5.90 -16.96 10.29
CA PHE A 176 6.58 -16.69 9.02
C PHE A 176 7.92 -16.00 9.20
N GLN A 177 8.07 -15.15 10.22
CA GLN A 177 9.34 -14.53 10.55
C GLN A 177 10.36 -15.55 11.08
N SER A 178 9.93 -16.50 11.90
CA SER A 178 10.78 -17.61 12.37
C SER A 178 11.20 -18.53 11.22
N LEU A 179 10.28 -18.87 10.32
CA LEU A 179 10.59 -19.66 9.12
C LEU A 179 11.55 -18.91 8.18
N LEU A 180 11.37 -17.62 7.98
CA LEU A 180 12.28 -16.78 7.21
C LEU A 180 13.68 -16.76 7.85
N SER A 181 13.77 -16.59 9.17
CA SER A 181 15.04 -16.63 9.90
C SER A 181 15.72 -17.98 9.81
N LEU A 182 14.95 -19.08 9.80
CA LEU A 182 15.49 -20.43 9.60
C LEU A 182 16.11 -20.56 8.19
N VAL A 183 15.40 -20.09 7.15
CA VAL A 183 15.94 -20.11 5.76
C VAL A 183 17.22 -19.29 5.69
N GLN A 184 17.27 -18.10 6.30
CA GLN A 184 18.47 -17.27 6.33
C GLN A 184 19.63 -17.95 7.07
N PHE A 185 19.35 -18.63 8.18
CA PHE A 185 20.37 -19.32 8.98
C PHE A 185 21.04 -20.47 8.24
N ILE A 186 20.28 -21.24 7.48
CA ILE A 186 20.82 -22.39 6.71
C ILE A 186 21.37 -22.02 5.34
N SER A 187 21.17 -20.77 4.90
CA SER A 187 21.62 -20.29 3.60
C SER A 187 23.06 -19.77 3.65
N ALA A 188 23.75 -19.80 2.51
CA ALA A 188 25.05 -19.16 2.36
C ALA A 188 24.92 -17.62 2.61
N PRO A 189 26.00 -16.95 3.08
CA PRO A 189 25.95 -15.51 3.40
C PRO A 189 25.46 -14.65 2.25
N GLU A 190 25.86 -14.95 1.00
CA GLU A 190 25.46 -14.22 -0.20
C GLU A 190 23.97 -14.34 -0.50
N VAL A 191 23.40 -15.52 -0.24
CA VAL A 191 21.97 -15.80 -0.39
C VAL A 191 21.19 -15.05 0.70
N SER A 192 21.66 -15.09 1.95
CA SER A 192 21.07 -14.35 3.06
C SER A 192 21.06 -12.84 2.78
N GLN A 193 22.12 -12.31 2.20
CA GLN A 193 22.20 -10.91 1.77
C GLN A 193 21.18 -10.60 0.67
N GLN A 194 20.99 -11.47 -0.33
CA GLN A 194 19.97 -11.28 -1.35
C GLN A 194 18.55 -11.27 -0.77
N ILE A 195 18.26 -12.13 0.21
CA ILE A 195 16.99 -12.14 0.95
C ILE A 195 16.79 -10.81 1.68
N LEU A 196 17.82 -10.30 2.39
CA LEU A 196 17.76 -9.01 3.07
C LEU A 196 17.47 -7.84 2.11
N PHE A 197 18.13 -7.80 0.96
CA PHE A 197 17.85 -6.76 -0.03
C PHE A 197 16.42 -6.84 -0.58
N TRP A 198 15.87 -8.04 -0.73
CA TRP A 198 14.47 -8.21 -1.13
C TRP A 198 13.52 -7.70 -0.04
N LEU A 199 13.81 -7.97 1.25
CA LEU A 199 13.01 -7.54 2.40
C LEU A 199 13.02 -6.02 2.61
N PHE A 200 14.05 -5.31 2.16
CA PHE A 200 14.10 -3.84 2.25
C PHE A 200 13.13 -3.13 1.29
N GLY A 201 12.55 -3.85 0.34
CA GLY A 201 11.65 -3.29 -0.66
C GLY A 201 12.36 -2.35 -1.65
N SER A 202 12.12 -2.56 -2.92
CA SER A 202 12.77 -1.80 -3.98
C SER A 202 11.88 -1.66 -5.21
N LEU A 203 11.89 -0.49 -5.81
CA LEU A 203 11.21 -0.21 -7.07
C LEU A 203 12.10 -0.46 -8.30
N ASN A 204 13.38 -0.79 -8.08
CA ASN A 204 14.39 -0.89 -9.15
C ASN A 204 14.12 -2.03 -10.16
N LYS A 205 13.30 -3.00 -9.76
CA LYS A 205 12.90 -4.14 -10.62
C LYS A 205 11.54 -3.90 -11.30
N ALA A 206 11.03 -2.67 -11.24
CA ALA A 206 9.77 -2.33 -11.89
C ALA A 206 9.89 -2.49 -13.41
N THR A 207 8.94 -3.19 -14.00
CA THR A 207 8.79 -3.37 -15.44
C THR A 207 7.37 -2.99 -15.86
N TRP A 208 7.18 -2.69 -17.13
CA TRP A 208 5.83 -2.43 -17.66
C TRP A 208 4.87 -3.59 -17.40
N GLN A 209 5.35 -4.82 -17.50
CA GLN A 209 4.52 -6.02 -17.24
C GLN A 209 4.07 -6.10 -15.79
N SER A 210 4.98 -5.95 -14.83
CA SER A 210 4.64 -5.96 -13.40
C SER A 210 3.72 -4.79 -13.02
N LEU A 211 3.96 -3.61 -13.60
CA LEU A 211 3.12 -2.42 -13.42
C LEU A 211 1.68 -2.68 -13.89
N ILE A 212 1.50 -3.22 -15.10
CA ILE A 212 0.18 -3.53 -15.65
C ILE A 212 -0.56 -4.55 -14.77
N ILE A 213 0.13 -5.58 -14.30
CA ILE A 213 -0.46 -6.60 -13.40
C ILE A 213 -0.99 -5.92 -12.12
N ILE A 214 -0.19 -5.07 -11.47
CA ILE A 214 -0.60 -4.39 -10.25
C ILE A 214 -1.76 -3.42 -10.52
N ILE A 215 -1.72 -2.66 -11.62
CA ILE A 215 -2.80 -1.75 -11.99
C ILE A 215 -4.12 -2.53 -12.19
N VAL A 216 -4.09 -3.62 -12.94
CA VAL A 216 -5.29 -4.43 -13.23
C VAL A 216 -5.87 -5.00 -11.94
N VAL A 217 -5.03 -5.67 -11.12
CA VAL A 217 -5.49 -6.26 -9.86
C VAL A 217 -6.03 -5.19 -8.91
N THR A 218 -5.30 -4.08 -8.74
CA THR A 218 -5.75 -2.97 -7.88
C THR A 218 -7.06 -2.37 -8.36
N THR A 219 -7.18 -2.10 -9.66
CA THR A 219 -8.40 -1.51 -10.23
C THR A 219 -9.61 -2.42 -10.03
N ILE A 220 -9.47 -3.73 -10.29
CA ILE A 220 -10.55 -4.70 -10.06
C ILE A 220 -10.93 -4.75 -8.58
N CYS A 221 -9.95 -4.85 -7.69
CA CYS A 221 -10.21 -4.93 -6.25
C CYS A 221 -10.86 -3.65 -5.72
N VAL A 222 -10.36 -2.47 -6.11
CA VAL A 222 -10.95 -1.17 -5.73
C VAL A 222 -12.37 -1.03 -6.27
N ALA A 223 -12.63 -1.44 -7.51
CA ALA A 223 -13.97 -1.43 -8.09
C ALA A 223 -14.94 -2.35 -7.33
N LEU A 224 -14.47 -3.51 -6.83
CA LEU A 224 -15.26 -4.41 -5.99
C LEU A 224 -15.47 -3.86 -4.57
N LEU A 225 -14.46 -3.23 -3.97
CA LEU A 225 -14.57 -2.54 -2.68
C LEU A 225 -15.51 -1.34 -2.75
N SER A 226 -15.50 -0.61 -3.86
CA SER A 226 -16.39 0.54 -4.08
C SER A 226 -17.89 0.19 -3.99
N LYS A 227 -18.25 -1.05 -4.28
CA LYS A 227 -19.64 -1.56 -4.10
C LYS A 227 -20.01 -1.76 -2.63
N GLU A 228 -19.04 -1.81 -1.73
CA GLU A 228 -19.25 -2.05 -0.29
C GLU A 228 -19.09 -0.78 0.55
N LEU A 229 -18.77 0.39 -0.05
CA LEU A 229 -18.48 1.64 0.67
C LEU A 229 -19.52 2.01 1.73
N TRP A 230 -20.80 1.82 1.41
CA TRP A 230 -21.88 2.10 2.34
C TRP A 230 -21.83 1.19 3.58
N LYS A 231 -21.60 -0.12 3.36
CA LYS A 231 -21.52 -1.11 4.44
C LYS A 231 -20.28 -0.87 5.31
N LEU A 232 -19.16 -0.50 4.69
CA LEU A 232 -17.93 -0.14 5.38
C LEU A 232 -18.08 1.15 6.20
N THR A 233 -18.80 2.14 5.68
CA THR A 233 -19.13 3.35 6.43
C THR A 233 -20.04 3.01 7.62
N ALA A 234 -21.05 2.16 7.43
CA ALA A 234 -21.95 1.72 8.49
C ALA A 234 -21.24 0.92 9.59
N LEU A 235 -20.23 0.11 9.21
CA LEU A 235 -19.44 -0.67 10.16
C LEU A 235 -18.69 0.21 11.18
N ARG A 236 -18.34 1.45 10.81
CA ARG A 236 -17.73 2.43 11.71
C ARG A 236 -18.64 2.86 12.87
N LEU A 237 -19.95 2.66 12.75
CA LEU A 237 -20.93 2.92 13.83
C LEU A 237 -20.94 1.81 14.89
N GLY A 238 -20.18 0.73 14.67
CA GLY A 238 -20.13 -0.47 15.52
C GLY A 238 -20.81 -1.67 14.86
N GLU A 239 -20.36 -2.87 15.23
CA GLU A 239 -20.82 -4.14 14.62
C GLU A 239 -22.32 -4.38 14.87
N ASP A 240 -22.80 -4.11 16.08
CA ASP A 240 -24.22 -4.31 16.45
C ASP A 240 -25.15 -3.41 15.62
N ARG A 241 -24.75 -2.15 15.44
CA ARG A 241 -25.52 -1.21 14.62
C ARG A 241 -25.49 -1.58 13.14
N ALA A 242 -24.33 -1.99 12.64
CA ALA A 242 -24.22 -2.45 11.26
C ALA A 242 -25.06 -3.72 11.01
N ALA A 243 -25.08 -4.65 11.96
CA ALA A 243 -25.93 -5.84 11.89
C ALA A 243 -27.41 -5.47 11.92
N SER A 244 -27.84 -4.50 12.74
CA SER A 244 -29.23 -3.99 12.80
C SER A 244 -29.68 -3.35 11.49
N LEU A 245 -28.74 -2.84 10.68
CA LEU A 245 -29.00 -2.34 9.33
C LEU A 245 -29.06 -3.46 8.26
N GLY A 246 -29.03 -4.73 8.67
CA GLY A 246 -29.11 -5.89 7.77
C GLY A 246 -27.79 -6.26 7.08
N ILE A 247 -26.66 -5.73 7.55
CA ILE A 247 -25.34 -6.04 6.98
C ILE A 247 -24.88 -7.40 7.51
N ASN A 248 -24.59 -8.34 6.58
CA ASN A 248 -23.92 -9.58 6.94
C ASN A 248 -22.43 -9.32 7.14
N LEU A 249 -22.02 -9.15 8.40
CA LEU A 249 -20.65 -8.81 8.79
C LEU A 249 -19.64 -9.89 8.37
N GLN A 250 -20.01 -11.16 8.44
CA GLN A 250 -19.15 -12.28 8.07
C GLN A 250 -18.81 -12.24 6.58
N VAL A 251 -19.81 -12.06 5.73
CA VAL A 251 -19.60 -11.97 4.27
C VAL A 251 -18.76 -10.72 3.93
N LEU A 252 -19.05 -9.59 4.58
CA LEU A 252 -18.30 -8.35 4.36
C LEU A 252 -16.82 -8.51 4.75
N ARG A 253 -16.53 -9.09 5.93
CA ARG A 253 -15.17 -9.35 6.40
C ARG A 253 -14.40 -10.23 5.44
N ILE A 254 -14.98 -11.35 5.03
CA ILE A 254 -14.37 -12.29 4.08
C ILE A 254 -14.03 -11.59 2.77
N LYS A 255 -14.98 -10.85 2.21
CA LYS A 255 -14.81 -10.15 0.95
C LYS A 255 -13.69 -9.12 1.02
N VAL A 256 -13.68 -8.30 2.06
CA VAL A 256 -12.63 -7.28 2.26
C VAL A 256 -11.26 -7.93 2.46
N LEU A 257 -11.16 -8.96 3.32
CA LEU A 257 -9.90 -9.66 3.57
C LEU A 257 -9.33 -10.27 2.28
N VAL A 258 -10.15 -10.92 1.46
CA VAL A 258 -9.69 -11.50 0.18
C VAL A 258 -9.22 -10.41 -0.78
N LEU A 259 -9.97 -9.33 -0.95
CA LEU A 259 -9.59 -8.25 -1.86
C LEU A 259 -8.32 -7.53 -1.40
N VAL A 260 -8.19 -7.26 -0.11
CA VAL A 260 -6.99 -6.65 0.46
C VAL A 260 -5.79 -7.59 0.33
N ALA A 261 -5.97 -8.89 0.59
CA ALA A 261 -4.90 -9.87 0.44
C ALA A 261 -4.40 -9.96 -1.01
N MET A 262 -5.33 -9.98 -1.99
CA MET A 262 -4.99 -9.98 -3.41
C MET A 262 -4.16 -8.76 -3.81
N MET A 263 -4.61 -7.56 -3.41
CA MET A 263 -3.88 -6.31 -3.70
C MET A 263 -2.51 -6.31 -3.04
N THR A 264 -2.45 -6.62 -1.74
CA THR A 264 -1.22 -6.58 -0.95
C THR A 264 -0.23 -7.64 -1.43
N ALA A 265 -0.69 -8.87 -1.67
CA ALA A 265 0.15 -9.96 -2.19
C ALA A 265 0.75 -9.59 -3.55
N THR A 266 -0.08 -9.03 -4.46
CA THR A 266 0.39 -8.61 -5.79
C THR A 266 1.42 -7.49 -5.66
N ALA A 267 1.16 -6.47 -4.85
CA ALA A 267 2.10 -5.35 -4.69
C ALA A 267 3.44 -5.83 -4.10
N ILE A 268 3.42 -6.52 -2.94
CA ILE A 268 4.63 -6.96 -2.23
C ILE A 268 5.44 -7.93 -3.08
N SER A 269 4.80 -8.81 -3.85
CA SER A 269 5.51 -9.82 -4.64
C SER A 269 6.46 -9.21 -5.68
N PHE A 270 6.13 -8.05 -6.24
CA PHE A 270 6.98 -7.39 -7.24
C PHE A 270 7.97 -6.38 -6.66
N VAL A 271 7.62 -5.67 -5.58
CA VAL A 271 8.47 -4.60 -5.03
C VAL A 271 9.13 -4.94 -3.70
N GLY A 272 8.86 -6.13 -3.17
CA GLY A 272 9.32 -6.51 -1.83
C GLY A 272 8.50 -5.84 -0.73
N VAL A 273 9.00 -5.90 0.50
CA VAL A 273 8.29 -5.40 1.68
C VAL A 273 8.46 -3.89 1.81
N ILE A 274 7.36 -3.15 1.70
CA ILE A 274 7.33 -1.70 1.93
C ILE A 274 6.37 -1.43 3.10
N GLY A 275 6.93 -1.02 4.23
CA GLY A 275 6.19 -0.78 5.46
C GLY A 275 5.58 0.63 5.55
N PHE A 276 4.77 0.83 6.58
CA PHE A 276 4.19 2.11 7.02
C PHE A 276 3.17 2.77 6.09
N ILE A 277 3.17 2.55 4.78
CA ILE A 277 2.21 3.18 3.86
C ILE A 277 0.78 2.85 4.24
N GLY A 278 0.49 1.57 4.49
CA GLY A 278 -0.83 1.10 4.92
C GLY A 278 -1.25 1.53 6.33
N LEU A 279 -0.36 2.16 7.10
CA LEU A 279 -0.66 2.77 8.40
C LEU A 279 -0.80 4.29 8.29
N VAL A 280 0.19 4.94 7.69
CA VAL A 280 0.30 6.40 7.63
C VAL A 280 -0.73 7.00 6.69
N ALA A 281 -0.83 6.49 5.46
CA ALA A 281 -1.71 7.08 4.45
C ALA A 281 -3.19 7.07 4.84
N PRO A 282 -3.77 5.96 5.34
CA PRO A 282 -5.14 5.96 5.85
C PRO A 282 -5.33 6.90 7.03
N HIS A 283 -4.35 7.01 7.91
CA HIS A 283 -4.45 7.90 9.07
C HIS A 283 -4.52 9.37 8.64
N VAL A 284 -3.64 9.80 7.74
CA VAL A 284 -3.66 11.15 7.16
C VAL A 284 -4.99 11.42 6.45
N ALA A 285 -5.46 10.48 5.64
CA ALA A 285 -6.73 10.60 4.94
C ALA A 285 -7.91 10.75 5.94
N ARG A 286 -7.92 9.98 7.02
CA ARG A 286 -8.95 10.05 8.07
C ARG A 286 -8.97 11.39 8.78
N MET A 287 -7.80 11.94 9.12
CA MET A 287 -7.69 13.25 9.76
C MET A 287 -8.24 14.39 8.88
N LEU A 288 -8.05 14.30 7.58
CA LEU A 288 -8.41 15.39 6.66
C LEU A 288 -9.82 15.25 6.05
N LEU A 289 -10.26 14.01 5.80
CA LEU A 289 -11.50 13.70 5.06
C LEU A 289 -12.60 13.08 5.93
N GLY A 290 -12.23 12.61 7.13
CA GLY A 290 -13.14 11.87 8.03
C GLY A 290 -13.26 10.40 7.63
N GLU A 291 -14.32 9.75 8.13
CA GLU A 291 -14.52 8.29 8.03
C GLU A 291 -15.53 7.86 6.96
N ASP A 292 -16.12 8.81 6.22
CA ASP A 292 -17.00 8.51 5.10
C ASP A 292 -16.20 7.88 3.96
N GLN A 293 -16.45 6.61 3.72
CA GLN A 293 -15.70 5.80 2.76
C GLN A 293 -15.70 6.35 1.33
N ARG A 294 -16.70 7.15 0.96
CA ARG A 294 -16.78 7.80 -0.35
C ARG A 294 -15.62 8.78 -0.58
N PHE A 295 -15.11 9.39 0.49
CA PHE A 295 -13.97 10.32 0.46
C PHE A 295 -12.71 9.70 1.05
N PHE A 296 -12.87 8.85 2.08
CA PHE A 296 -11.77 8.22 2.79
C PHE A 296 -10.96 7.27 1.90
N LEU A 297 -11.64 6.39 1.16
CA LEU A 297 -10.96 5.41 0.30
C LEU A 297 -10.13 6.08 -0.82
N PRO A 298 -10.70 6.95 -1.69
CA PRO A 298 -9.91 7.66 -2.69
C PRO A 298 -8.86 8.59 -2.08
N GLY A 299 -9.15 9.19 -0.93
CA GLY A 299 -8.18 10.00 -0.20
C GLY A 299 -6.99 9.20 0.29
N ALA A 300 -7.21 8.05 0.92
CA ALA A 300 -6.14 7.15 1.35
C ALA A 300 -5.30 6.67 0.16
N MET A 301 -5.94 6.34 -0.95
CA MET A 301 -5.29 5.95 -2.21
C MET A 301 -4.32 7.03 -2.71
N LEU A 302 -4.76 8.28 -2.79
CA LEU A 302 -3.95 9.40 -3.27
C LEU A 302 -2.85 9.80 -2.30
N VAL A 303 -3.12 9.78 -1.00
CA VAL A 303 -2.10 10.02 0.03
C VAL A 303 -1.00 8.96 -0.04
N GLY A 304 -1.37 7.69 -0.17
CA GLY A 304 -0.41 6.60 -0.29
C GLY A 304 0.42 6.67 -1.58
N ALA A 305 -0.22 7.01 -2.70
CA ALA A 305 0.47 7.25 -3.97
C ALA A 305 1.52 8.37 -3.82
N ALA A 306 1.12 9.52 -3.30
CA ALA A 306 2.01 10.65 -3.09
C ALA A 306 3.14 10.31 -2.10
N PHE A 307 2.82 9.61 -1.00
CA PHE A 307 3.79 9.25 0.03
C PHE A 307 4.89 8.32 -0.51
N LEU A 308 4.52 7.26 -1.25
CA LEU A 308 5.52 6.35 -1.80
C LEU A 308 6.31 6.98 -2.96
N SER A 309 5.67 7.79 -3.81
CA SER A 309 6.36 8.50 -4.89
C SER A 309 7.38 9.51 -4.33
N LEU A 310 7.02 10.30 -3.32
CA LEU A 310 7.97 11.19 -2.64
C LEU A 310 9.10 10.41 -1.95
N SER A 311 8.79 9.26 -1.34
CA SER A 311 9.80 8.37 -0.76
C SER A 311 10.74 7.79 -1.83
N SER A 312 10.24 7.52 -3.04
CA SER A 312 11.04 7.11 -4.20
C SER A 312 11.99 8.23 -4.64
N VAL A 313 11.52 9.46 -4.74
CA VAL A 313 12.39 10.61 -5.03
C VAL A 313 13.51 10.73 -3.98
N LEU A 314 13.15 10.68 -2.70
CA LEU A 314 14.13 10.75 -1.60
C LEU A 314 15.14 9.61 -1.68
N SER A 315 14.70 8.37 -1.98
CA SER A 315 15.59 7.22 -2.09
C SER A 315 16.67 7.36 -3.18
N LYS A 316 16.39 8.17 -4.21
CA LYS A 316 17.32 8.45 -5.32
C LYS A 316 18.27 9.61 -5.04
N VAL A 317 17.90 10.48 -4.08
CA VAL A 317 18.68 11.71 -3.77
C VAL A 317 19.61 11.52 -2.57
N ILE A 318 19.28 10.62 -1.62
CA ILE A 318 20.04 10.40 -0.38
C ILE A 318 21.51 10.05 -0.67
N ILE A 319 21.73 9.15 -1.64
CA ILE A 319 23.08 8.75 -2.05
C ILE A 319 23.19 8.97 -3.56
N PRO A 320 23.89 10.03 -4.02
CA PRO A 320 24.05 10.29 -5.44
C PRO A 320 24.70 9.10 -6.17
N GLY A 321 24.12 8.69 -7.30
CA GLY A 321 24.59 7.56 -8.09
C GLY A 321 24.19 6.17 -7.57
N ALA A 322 23.49 6.07 -6.43
CA ALA A 322 22.98 4.81 -5.90
C ALA A 322 21.46 4.84 -5.73
N LEU A 323 20.85 3.65 -5.70
CA LEU A 323 19.44 3.48 -5.42
C LEU A 323 19.27 2.94 -3.98
N PHE A 324 18.88 3.83 -3.08
CA PHE A 324 18.63 3.47 -1.69
C PHE A 324 17.29 2.71 -1.57
N PRO A 325 17.19 1.63 -0.75
CA PRO A 325 15.95 0.88 -0.63
C PRO A 325 14.79 1.76 -0.13
N VAL A 326 13.71 1.82 -0.90
CA VAL A 326 12.58 2.71 -0.61
C VAL A 326 11.84 2.32 0.68
N GLY A 327 11.82 1.03 1.04
CA GLY A 327 11.21 0.57 2.28
C GLY A 327 11.90 1.10 3.54
N ILE A 328 13.22 1.36 3.48
CA ILE A 328 13.94 2.01 4.57
C ILE A 328 13.52 3.47 4.67
N VAL A 329 13.40 4.18 3.54
CA VAL A 329 12.95 5.59 3.52
C VAL A 329 11.56 5.72 4.10
N THR A 330 10.61 4.86 3.68
CA THR A 330 9.24 4.89 4.21
C THR A 330 9.21 4.62 5.71
N SER A 331 10.10 3.77 6.23
CA SER A 331 10.21 3.48 7.66
C SER A 331 10.76 4.68 8.44
N PHE A 332 11.80 5.35 7.93
CA PHE A 332 12.35 6.55 8.55
C PHE A 332 11.36 7.72 8.64
N ILE A 333 10.45 7.83 7.69
CA ILE A 333 9.38 8.83 7.73
C ILE A 333 8.20 8.33 8.57
N GLY A 334 7.82 7.06 8.41
CA GLY A 334 6.63 6.49 9.02
C GLY A 334 6.73 6.34 10.53
N VAL A 335 7.89 5.91 11.08
CA VAL A 335 8.07 5.71 12.52
C VAL A 335 7.95 7.02 13.31
N PRO A 336 8.67 8.12 12.98
CA PRO A 336 8.51 9.38 13.68
C PRO A 336 7.08 9.95 13.56
N PHE A 337 6.46 9.82 12.38
CA PHE A 337 5.07 10.24 12.18
C PHE A 337 4.11 9.46 13.09
N PHE A 338 4.33 8.16 13.26
CA PHE A 338 3.53 7.30 14.13
C PHE A 338 3.68 7.69 15.61
N PHE A 339 4.89 7.98 16.07
CA PHE A 339 5.13 8.51 17.41
C PHE A 339 4.44 9.86 17.63
N TRP A 340 4.51 10.75 16.65
CA TRP A 340 3.82 12.04 16.70
C TRP A 340 2.30 11.88 16.86
N ILE A 341 1.68 10.93 16.16
CA ILE A 341 0.26 10.61 16.31
C ILE A 341 -0.06 10.18 17.74
N ILE A 342 0.72 9.23 18.29
CA ILE A 342 0.48 8.69 19.64
C ILE A 342 0.58 9.81 20.70
N LEU A 343 1.56 10.68 20.58
CA LEU A 343 1.78 11.77 21.52
C LEU A 343 0.68 12.84 21.46
N ASN A 344 0.15 13.11 20.26
CA ASN A 344 -0.89 14.13 20.09
C ASN A 344 -2.30 13.61 20.41
N ASN A 345 -2.58 12.32 20.25
CA ASN A 345 -3.88 11.73 20.64
C ASN A 345 -4.12 11.77 22.17
N LYS A 346 -3.07 11.86 23.01
CA LYS A 346 -3.21 12.02 24.46
C LYS A 346 -3.69 13.41 24.89
N ARG A 347 -3.75 14.39 24.01
CA ARG A 347 -4.24 15.75 24.30
C ARG A 347 -5.74 15.96 24.03
N GLY A 348 -6.43 14.94 23.53
CA GLY A 348 -7.87 14.97 23.21
C GLY A 348 -8.76 14.09 24.12
N GLN A 349 -8.19 13.50 25.18
CA GLN A 349 -8.91 12.87 26.30
C GLN A 349 -8.70 13.74 27.54
#